data_d168d46872c4cf98ee5445a938cd8248
#
_entry.id   d168d46872c4cf98ee5445a938cd8248
#
_cell.length_a   1.000
_cell.length_b   1.000
_cell.length_c   1.000
_cell.angle_alpha   90.00
_cell.angle_beta   90.00
_cell.angle_gamma   90.00
#
_symmetry.space_group_name_H-M   'P 1'
#
loop_
_entity.id
_entity.type
_entity.pdbx_description
1 polymer ?
#
loop_
_entity_poly.entity_id
_entity_poly.type
_entity_poly.pdbx_seq_one_letter_code
_entity_poly.pdbx_strand_id
1 'polypeptide(L)'
;MKEQPCDFWAKEHNSRPFLGLMASEGGQREEALTEHGCNYFGKNVIRSAPFAPFLRQDLLQLALDLHAPVPEIYGTIERKEDGTLYTTGAQRTGCSMCGFGVHMEQRPHRFDKLRERNPKEWEFWMYRCCKDPQTGEKYGWGRVLDYIGVPWEDDWRSSSEIKGQMSFWNFPEVIPEEMKNGK
;
A
#
# COMPACT_ATOMS: atom_id res chain seq x y z
N MET A 1 -4.35 12.02 -7.37
CA MET A 1 -3.53 11.43 -8.43
C MET A 1 -4.16 10.23 -9.14
N LYS A 2 -4.83 9.29 -8.44
CA LYS A 2 -5.44 8.11 -9.10
C LYS A 2 -6.80 8.40 -9.72
N GLU A 3 -7.61 9.25 -9.13
CA GLU A 3 -9.00 9.55 -9.56
C GLU A 3 -9.06 10.39 -10.82
N GLN A 4 -8.31 11.48 -10.88
CA GLN A 4 -8.33 12.40 -12.01
C GLN A 4 -8.14 11.73 -13.38
N PRO A 5 -7.14 10.86 -13.60
CA PRO A 5 -6.99 10.17 -14.88
C PRO A 5 -8.18 9.28 -15.22
N CYS A 6 -8.75 8.60 -14.23
CA CYS A 6 -9.94 7.75 -14.43
C CYS A 6 -11.16 8.57 -14.78
N ASP A 7 -11.35 9.71 -14.12
CA ASP A 7 -12.48 10.61 -14.38
C ASP A 7 -12.38 11.26 -15.77
N PHE A 8 -11.18 11.67 -16.17
CA PHE A 8 -10.93 12.20 -17.50
C PHE A 8 -11.24 11.17 -18.58
N TRP A 9 -10.70 9.97 -18.44
CA TRP A 9 -10.94 8.86 -19.36
C TRP A 9 -12.42 8.46 -19.42
N ALA A 10 -13.10 8.38 -18.27
CA ALA A 10 -14.51 8.06 -18.21
C ALA A 10 -15.40 9.07 -18.92
N LYS A 11 -15.07 10.36 -18.80
CA LYS A 11 -15.77 11.44 -19.54
C LYS A 11 -15.56 11.33 -21.05
N GLU A 12 -14.32 11.17 -21.48
CA GLU A 12 -13.93 11.09 -22.88
C GLU A 12 -14.61 9.92 -23.59
N HIS A 13 -14.70 8.76 -22.89
CA HIS A 13 -15.27 7.53 -23.45
C HIS A 13 -16.74 7.29 -23.07
N ASN A 14 -17.40 8.26 -22.44
CA ASN A 14 -18.77 8.12 -21.93
C ASN A 14 -18.98 6.82 -21.12
N SER A 15 -17.99 6.43 -20.34
CA SER A 15 -18.00 5.20 -19.53
C SER A 15 -18.40 5.46 -18.08
N ARG A 16 -18.73 4.38 -17.37
CA ARG A 16 -19.09 4.41 -15.94
C ARG A 16 -18.22 3.41 -15.21
N PRO A 17 -17.23 3.87 -14.42
CA PRO A 17 -16.29 2.98 -13.76
C PRO A 17 -16.95 2.16 -12.65
N PHE A 18 -16.63 0.89 -12.62
CA PHE A 18 -16.83 0.02 -11.46
C PHE A 18 -15.57 0.06 -10.59
N LEU A 19 -15.75 0.32 -9.29
CA LEU A 19 -14.67 0.40 -8.32
C LEU A 19 -14.69 -0.83 -7.41
N GLY A 20 -13.55 -1.47 -7.25
CA GLY A 20 -13.38 -2.59 -6.30
C GLY A 20 -13.18 -2.10 -4.86
N LEU A 21 -14.11 -1.28 -4.35
CA LEU A 21 -14.05 -0.74 -3.00
C LEU A 21 -14.99 -1.51 -2.08
N MET A 22 -14.55 -1.72 -0.84
CA MET A 22 -15.34 -2.31 0.24
C MET A 22 -15.40 -1.35 1.42
N ALA A 23 -16.56 -1.20 2.07
CA ALA A 23 -16.70 -0.42 3.31
C ALA A 23 -15.86 -1.03 4.44
N SER A 24 -15.73 -2.35 4.47
CA SER A 24 -14.93 -3.11 5.44
C SER A 24 -13.42 -2.78 5.42
N GLU A 25 -12.92 -2.04 4.42
CA GLU A 25 -11.55 -1.55 4.42
C GLU A 25 -11.32 -0.36 5.36
N GLY A 26 -12.41 0.26 5.87
CA GLY A 26 -12.40 1.34 6.85
C GLY A 26 -11.96 2.71 6.32
N GLY A 27 -11.90 3.69 7.21
CA GLY A 27 -11.44 5.05 6.92
C GLY A 27 -12.29 5.78 5.89
N GLN A 28 -11.66 6.59 5.04
CA GLN A 28 -12.35 7.39 4.02
C GLN A 28 -13.23 6.57 3.06
N ARG A 29 -12.94 5.27 2.89
CA ARG A 29 -13.75 4.40 2.03
C ARG A 29 -15.06 4.04 2.68
N GLU A 30 -15.03 3.70 3.95
CA GLU A 30 -16.23 3.43 4.76
C GLU A 30 -17.10 4.68 4.83
N GLU A 31 -16.52 5.83 5.14
CA GLU A 31 -17.22 7.12 5.17
C GLU A 31 -17.93 7.41 3.84
N ALA A 32 -17.20 7.38 2.74
CA ALA A 32 -17.74 7.67 1.41
C ALA A 32 -18.84 6.69 0.99
N LEU A 33 -18.67 5.39 1.29
CA LEU A 33 -19.68 4.39 0.97
C LEU A 33 -20.90 4.45 1.88
N THR A 34 -20.74 4.89 3.13
CA THR A 34 -21.85 5.13 4.07
C THR A 34 -22.66 6.35 3.64
N GLU A 35 -21.99 7.43 3.21
CA GLU A 35 -22.65 8.67 2.80
C GLU A 35 -23.34 8.54 1.43
N HIS A 36 -22.68 7.90 0.47
CA HIS A 36 -23.14 7.90 -0.92
C HIS A 36 -23.68 6.54 -1.41
N GLY A 37 -23.54 5.48 -0.61
CA GLY A 37 -23.93 4.13 -0.99
C GLY A 37 -23.05 3.51 -2.08
N CYS A 38 -23.53 2.41 -2.65
CA CYS A 38 -22.79 1.67 -3.69
C CYS A 38 -22.71 2.41 -5.03
N ASN A 39 -23.62 3.34 -5.29
CA ASN A 39 -23.71 4.08 -6.56
C ASN A 39 -23.63 5.57 -6.30
N TYR A 40 -22.62 6.21 -6.85
CA TYR A 40 -22.43 7.64 -6.76
C TYR A 40 -22.83 8.34 -8.06
N PHE A 41 -23.79 9.27 -7.97
CA PHE A 41 -24.35 10.04 -9.08
C PHE A 41 -23.91 11.51 -8.96
N GLY A 42 -22.65 11.80 -9.14
CA GLY A 42 -22.12 13.16 -9.12
C GLY A 42 -22.33 13.90 -10.44
N LYS A 43 -22.28 15.24 -10.40
CA LYS A 43 -22.41 16.10 -11.59
C LYS A 43 -21.38 15.78 -12.69
N ASN A 44 -20.20 15.40 -12.30
CA ASN A 44 -19.06 15.18 -13.20
C ASN A 44 -18.73 13.71 -13.46
N VAL A 45 -19.09 12.83 -12.54
CA VAL A 45 -18.72 11.41 -12.58
C VAL A 45 -19.84 10.58 -11.97
N ILE A 46 -20.17 9.48 -12.63
CA ILE A 46 -21.01 8.42 -12.10
C ILE A 46 -20.11 7.21 -11.85
N ARG A 47 -20.15 6.64 -10.65
CA ARG A 47 -19.32 5.49 -10.25
C ARG A 47 -20.19 4.45 -9.54
N SER A 48 -19.80 3.19 -9.64
CA SER A 48 -20.42 2.11 -8.88
C SER A 48 -19.35 1.31 -8.13
N ALA A 49 -19.63 0.97 -6.89
CA ALA A 49 -18.81 0.08 -6.04
C ALA A 49 -19.65 -1.15 -5.67
N PRO A 50 -19.78 -2.14 -6.56
CA PRO A 50 -20.66 -3.29 -6.36
C PRO A 50 -20.23 -4.16 -5.18
N PHE A 51 -18.97 -4.09 -4.76
CA PHE A 51 -18.43 -4.82 -3.62
C PHE A 51 -18.48 -4.05 -2.30
N ALA A 52 -19.12 -2.87 -2.27
CA ALA A 52 -19.20 -2.05 -1.05
C ALA A 52 -19.67 -2.81 0.21
N PRO A 53 -20.71 -3.66 0.16
CA PRO A 53 -21.21 -4.39 1.34
C PRO A 53 -20.39 -5.65 1.67
N PHE A 54 -19.44 -6.05 0.83
CA PHE A 54 -18.71 -7.31 1.00
C PHE A 54 -17.60 -7.19 2.04
N LEU A 55 -17.37 -8.29 2.74
CA LEU A 55 -16.16 -8.51 3.52
C LEU A 55 -15.09 -9.16 2.63
N ARG A 56 -13.83 -9.09 3.06
CA ARG A 56 -12.74 -9.78 2.36
C ARG A 56 -13.00 -11.29 2.22
N GLN A 57 -13.58 -11.91 3.25
CA GLN A 57 -13.90 -13.33 3.24
C GLN A 57 -14.92 -13.69 2.15
N ASP A 58 -15.92 -12.82 1.97
CA ASP A 58 -16.94 -13.01 0.93
C ASP A 58 -16.33 -12.96 -0.46
N LEU A 59 -15.39 -12.01 -0.70
CA LEU A 59 -14.70 -11.90 -1.98
C LEU A 59 -13.77 -13.09 -2.26
N LEU A 60 -13.07 -13.58 -1.25
CA LEU A 60 -12.23 -14.77 -1.42
C LEU A 60 -13.07 -16.01 -1.70
N GLN A 61 -14.22 -16.16 -1.01
CA GLN A 61 -15.16 -17.24 -1.28
C GLN A 61 -15.75 -17.12 -2.68
N LEU A 62 -16.20 -15.93 -3.07
CA LEU A 62 -16.72 -15.66 -4.41
C LEU A 62 -15.70 -16.00 -5.51
N ALA A 63 -14.42 -15.66 -5.28
CA ALA A 63 -13.35 -16.00 -6.22
C ALA A 63 -13.17 -17.50 -6.38
N LEU A 64 -13.28 -18.27 -5.30
CA LEU A 64 -13.25 -19.74 -5.36
C LEU A 64 -14.47 -20.30 -6.09
N ASP A 65 -15.68 -19.83 -5.77
CA ASP A 65 -16.93 -20.32 -6.34
C ASP A 65 -17.02 -20.06 -7.85
N LEU A 66 -16.52 -18.90 -8.29
CA LEU A 66 -16.49 -18.52 -9.71
C LEU A 66 -15.23 -18.98 -10.45
N HIS A 67 -14.29 -19.65 -9.78
CA HIS A 67 -12.98 -20.01 -10.34
C HIS A 67 -12.29 -18.78 -10.97
N ALA A 68 -12.43 -17.61 -10.33
CA ALA A 68 -11.86 -16.38 -10.84
C ALA A 68 -10.32 -16.42 -10.78
N PRO A 69 -9.62 -15.96 -11.83
CA PRO A 69 -8.17 -15.94 -11.84
C PRO A 69 -7.65 -14.97 -10.78
N VAL A 70 -6.77 -15.46 -9.90
CA VAL A 70 -6.10 -14.67 -8.87
C VAL A 70 -4.70 -14.33 -9.36
N PRO A 71 -4.27 -13.04 -9.34
CA PRO A 71 -2.92 -12.66 -9.73
C PRO A 71 -1.86 -13.39 -8.88
N GLU A 72 -0.79 -13.84 -9.51
CA GLU A 72 0.30 -14.63 -8.89
C GLU A 72 0.87 -14.00 -7.61
N ILE A 73 0.87 -12.66 -7.52
CA ILE A 73 1.36 -11.95 -6.35
C ILE A 73 0.58 -12.27 -5.06
N TYR A 74 -0.69 -12.67 -5.20
CA TYR A 74 -1.50 -13.12 -4.06
C TYR A 74 -1.32 -14.61 -3.75
N GLY A 75 -0.68 -15.37 -4.66
CA GLY A 75 -0.57 -16.80 -4.55
C GLY A 75 -1.91 -17.52 -4.74
N THR A 76 -2.16 -18.54 -3.94
CA THR A 76 -3.41 -19.30 -3.92
C THR A 76 -4.33 -18.86 -2.77
N ILE A 77 -5.62 -19.09 -2.93
CA ILE A 77 -6.59 -18.92 -1.82
C ILE A 77 -6.67 -20.26 -1.10
N GLU A 78 -6.37 -20.23 0.20
CA GLU A 78 -6.41 -21.40 1.06
C GLU A 78 -7.32 -21.17 2.27
N ARG A 79 -7.71 -22.27 2.92
CA ARG A 79 -8.58 -22.25 4.09
C ARG A 79 -7.81 -22.73 5.32
N LYS A 80 -7.85 -21.96 6.39
CA LYS A 80 -7.32 -22.35 7.70
C LYS A 80 -8.23 -23.37 8.37
N GLU A 81 -7.75 -23.98 9.45
CA GLU A 81 -8.53 -24.91 10.29
C GLU A 81 -9.79 -24.29 10.87
N ASP A 82 -9.77 -23.00 11.16
CA ASP A 82 -10.93 -22.22 11.65
C ASP A 82 -11.95 -21.85 10.55
N GLY A 83 -11.71 -22.28 9.32
CA GLY A 83 -12.54 -21.97 8.16
C GLY A 83 -12.22 -20.64 7.48
N THR A 84 -11.34 -19.80 8.02
CA THR A 84 -10.97 -18.50 7.45
C THR A 84 -10.18 -18.66 6.16
N LEU A 85 -10.60 -17.94 5.11
CA LEU A 85 -9.89 -17.88 3.84
C LEU A 85 -8.75 -16.86 3.90
N TYR A 86 -7.63 -17.18 3.28
CA TYR A 86 -6.49 -16.28 3.13
C TYR A 86 -5.76 -16.52 1.81
N THR A 87 -4.94 -15.55 1.42
CA THR A 87 -4.04 -15.67 0.27
C THR A 87 -2.65 -16.04 0.74
N THR A 88 -2.00 -17.02 0.11
CA THR A 88 -0.67 -17.51 0.50
C THR A 88 0.44 -16.52 0.23
N GLY A 89 0.25 -15.61 -0.72
CA GLY A 89 1.16 -14.53 -1.06
C GLY A 89 0.82 -13.22 -0.35
N ALA A 90 0.89 -12.11 -1.08
CA ALA A 90 0.61 -10.78 -0.53
C ALA A 90 -0.83 -10.66 -0.04
N GLN A 91 -1.00 -10.07 1.15
CA GLN A 91 -2.34 -9.74 1.65
C GLN A 91 -2.89 -8.46 1.01
N ARG A 92 -2.00 -7.52 0.73
CA ARG A 92 -2.28 -6.25 0.03
C ARG A 92 -1.08 -5.90 -0.84
N THR A 93 -1.31 -5.48 -2.05
CA THR A 93 -0.22 -5.10 -2.94
C THR A 93 0.14 -3.62 -2.80
N GLY A 94 -0.86 -2.77 -2.58
CA GLY A 94 -0.63 -1.33 -2.56
C GLY A 94 -0.10 -0.81 -3.90
N CYS A 95 0.59 0.34 -3.86
CA CYS A 95 1.40 0.82 -4.97
C CYS A 95 2.84 0.34 -4.77
N SER A 96 3.51 -0.11 -5.81
CA SER A 96 4.90 -0.61 -5.74
C SER A 96 5.87 0.40 -5.11
N MET A 97 5.63 1.69 -5.34
CA MET A 97 6.44 2.79 -4.82
C MET A 97 5.89 3.43 -3.54
N CYS A 98 4.88 2.87 -2.90
CA CYS A 98 4.27 3.47 -1.72
C CYS A 98 5.14 3.25 -0.47
N GLY A 99 5.69 4.32 0.11
CA GLY A 99 6.45 4.29 1.36
C GLY A 99 5.61 4.46 2.62
N PHE A 100 4.28 4.65 2.49
CA PHE A 100 3.42 4.87 3.65
C PHE A 100 3.42 3.67 4.59
N GLY A 101 3.79 3.91 5.85
CA GLY A 101 3.81 2.88 6.89
C GLY A 101 4.97 1.88 6.80
N VAL A 102 5.96 2.07 5.92
CA VAL A 102 7.08 1.13 5.75
C VAL A 102 7.90 0.97 7.05
N HIS A 103 7.99 2.02 7.87
CA HIS A 103 8.68 1.99 9.16
C HIS A 103 8.02 1.05 10.19
N MET A 104 6.78 0.64 9.94
CA MET A 104 6.07 -0.34 10.77
C MET A 104 6.21 -1.78 10.26
N GLU A 105 6.81 -1.95 9.08
CA GLU A 105 7.01 -3.27 8.51
C GLU A 105 8.29 -3.91 9.01
N GLN A 106 8.21 -5.20 9.31
CA GLN A 106 9.41 -6.01 9.56
C GLN A 106 10.09 -6.37 8.24
N ARG A 107 11.41 -6.56 8.27
CA ARG A 107 12.14 -7.07 7.09
C ARG A 107 11.86 -8.56 6.87
N PRO A 108 11.67 -8.98 5.60
CA PRO A 108 11.74 -8.16 4.39
C PRO A 108 10.50 -7.29 4.21
N HIS A 109 10.69 -5.96 4.24
CA HIS A 109 9.61 -5.01 3.98
C HIS A 109 9.31 -4.90 2.47
N ARG A 110 8.31 -4.09 2.11
CA ARG A 110 7.84 -3.96 0.71
C ARG A 110 8.92 -3.58 -0.29
N PHE A 111 9.91 -2.78 0.10
CA PHE A 111 11.01 -2.40 -0.80
C PHE A 111 12.06 -3.49 -0.94
N ASP A 112 12.30 -4.32 0.07
CA ASP A 112 13.12 -5.53 -0.06
C ASP A 112 12.47 -6.49 -1.09
N LYS A 113 11.18 -6.72 -0.95
CA LYS A 113 10.39 -7.56 -1.87
C LYS A 113 10.34 -6.99 -3.29
N LEU A 114 10.29 -5.65 -3.42
CA LEU A 114 10.37 -4.99 -4.73
C LEU A 114 11.73 -5.20 -5.36
N ARG A 115 12.83 -5.09 -4.58
CA ARG A 115 14.19 -5.32 -5.05
C ARG A 115 14.37 -6.73 -5.64
N GLU A 116 13.80 -7.73 -4.99
CA GLU A 116 13.82 -9.12 -5.47
C GLU A 116 13.00 -9.33 -6.74
N ARG A 117 11.79 -8.79 -6.77
CA ARG A 117 10.83 -8.97 -7.86
C ARG A 117 11.20 -8.17 -9.10
N ASN A 118 11.61 -6.92 -8.93
CA ASN A 118 11.94 -5.98 -10.01
C ASN A 118 13.06 -5.02 -9.60
N PRO A 119 14.34 -5.45 -9.71
CA PRO A 119 15.49 -4.65 -9.30
C PRO A 119 15.60 -3.30 -10.02
N LYS A 120 15.20 -3.24 -11.31
CA LYS A 120 15.25 -2.00 -12.09
C LYS A 120 14.23 -0.96 -11.61
N GLU A 121 13.02 -1.41 -11.28
CA GLU A 121 11.99 -0.55 -10.71
C GLU A 121 12.41 -0.08 -9.33
N TRP A 122 12.95 -0.97 -8.51
CA TRP A 122 13.48 -0.65 -7.19
C TRP A 122 14.57 0.42 -7.26
N GLU A 123 15.57 0.26 -8.14
CA GLU A 123 16.65 1.23 -8.35
C GLU A 123 16.11 2.61 -8.75
N PHE A 124 15.13 2.65 -9.64
CA PHE A 124 14.50 3.90 -10.03
C PHE A 124 13.83 4.59 -8.84
N TRP A 125 13.02 3.87 -8.07
CA TRP A 125 12.29 4.44 -6.94
C TRP A 125 13.20 4.81 -5.78
N MET A 126 14.27 4.07 -5.53
CA MET A 126 15.19 4.36 -4.42
C MET A 126 16.09 5.56 -4.69
N TYR A 127 16.54 5.74 -5.94
CA TYR A 127 17.59 6.71 -6.24
C TYR A 127 17.20 7.83 -7.20
N ARG A 128 16.14 7.68 -8.03
CA ARG A 128 15.98 8.51 -9.23
C ARG A 128 14.59 9.06 -9.48
N CYS A 129 13.59 8.71 -8.70
CA CYS A 129 12.19 9.06 -8.99
C CYS A 129 11.88 10.54 -8.84
N CYS A 130 12.71 11.29 -8.18
CA CYS A 130 12.57 12.72 -7.95
C CYS A 130 13.83 13.47 -8.44
N LYS A 131 13.66 14.78 -8.62
CA LYS A 131 14.75 15.68 -8.97
C LYS A 131 14.64 16.94 -8.11
N ASP A 132 15.74 17.33 -7.49
CA ASP A 132 15.83 18.56 -6.74
C ASP A 132 15.71 19.75 -7.71
N PRO A 133 14.76 20.68 -7.50
CA PRO A 133 14.55 21.81 -8.41
C PRO A 133 15.68 22.83 -8.38
N GLN A 134 16.49 22.88 -7.32
CA GLN A 134 17.58 23.84 -7.16
C GLN A 134 18.92 23.27 -7.68
N THR A 135 19.24 22.05 -7.28
CA THR A 135 20.54 21.43 -7.61
C THR A 135 20.49 20.57 -8.87
N GLY A 136 19.31 20.14 -9.28
CA GLY A 136 19.14 19.18 -10.36
C GLY A 136 19.52 17.75 -10.02
N GLU A 137 19.93 17.48 -8.77
CA GLU A 137 20.26 16.15 -8.27
C GLU A 137 19.06 15.22 -8.27
N LYS A 138 19.26 13.97 -8.68
CA LYS A 138 18.23 12.94 -8.61
C LYS A 138 18.27 12.28 -7.23
N TYR A 139 17.10 12.03 -6.68
CA TYR A 139 16.93 11.30 -5.43
C TYR A 139 15.65 10.47 -5.45
N GLY A 140 15.46 9.64 -4.44
CA GLY A 140 14.29 8.80 -4.33
C GLY A 140 13.94 8.45 -2.88
N TRP A 141 13.20 7.37 -2.72
CA TRP A 141 12.78 6.87 -1.41
C TRP A 141 13.95 6.54 -0.48
N GLY A 142 15.10 6.14 -1.00
CA GLY A 142 16.30 5.88 -0.20
C GLY A 142 16.61 7.03 0.76
N ARG A 143 16.62 8.26 0.25
CA ARG A 143 16.84 9.47 1.08
C ARG A 143 15.81 9.63 2.20
N VAL A 144 14.56 9.25 1.95
CA VAL A 144 13.49 9.30 2.96
C VAL A 144 13.66 8.19 3.99
N LEU A 145 14.01 6.98 3.55
CA LEU A 145 14.23 5.83 4.42
C LEU A 145 15.41 6.05 5.34
N ASP A 146 16.51 6.63 4.84
CA ASP A 146 17.66 7.05 5.66
C ASP A 146 17.25 8.05 6.74
N TYR A 147 16.45 9.05 6.36
CA TYR A 147 15.96 10.07 7.31
C TYR A 147 15.10 9.48 8.43
N ILE A 148 14.27 8.49 8.12
CA ILE A 148 13.39 7.82 9.11
C ILE A 148 14.04 6.59 9.76
N GLY A 149 15.30 6.27 9.42
CA GLY A 149 16.07 5.18 10.01
C GLY A 149 15.58 3.78 9.60
N VAL A 150 14.98 3.63 8.42
CA VAL A 150 14.57 2.34 7.88
C VAL A 150 15.66 1.76 6.99
N PRO A 151 16.30 0.64 7.36
CA PRO A 151 17.35 0.02 6.55
C PRO A 151 16.79 -0.52 5.23
N TRP A 152 17.44 -0.22 4.12
CA TRP A 152 16.94 -0.56 2.78
C TRP A 152 18.05 -0.92 1.76
N GLU A 153 19.27 -0.44 1.98
CA GLU A 153 20.38 -0.59 1.02
C GLU A 153 21.10 -1.91 1.18
N ASP A 154 21.23 -2.40 2.41
CA ASP A 154 21.84 -3.68 2.75
C ASP A 154 21.03 -4.88 2.24
N ASP A 155 21.67 -6.03 2.12
CA ASP A 155 20.96 -7.28 1.89
C ASP A 155 20.30 -7.73 3.20
N TRP A 156 18.97 -7.69 3.25
CA TRP A 156 18.20 -8.07 4.43
C TRP A 156 18.46 -9.53 4.87
N ARG A 157 18.93 -10.40 3.96
CA ARG A 157 19.29 -11.78 4.25
C ARG A 157 20.54 -11.90 5.10
N SER A 158 21.48 -10.97 4.91
CA SER A 158 22.69 -10.92 5.72
C SER A 158 22.47 -10.28 7.09
N SER A 159 21.42 -9.46 7.23
CA SER A 159 21.05 -8.83 8.50
C SER A 159 20.20 -9.70 9.41
N SER A 160 19.81 -10.92 9.01
CA SER A 160 19.09 -11.87 9.88
C SER A 160 19.91 -12.34 11.10
N GLU A 161 21.21 -12.03 11.15
CA GLU A 161 22.07 -12.26 12.33
C GLU A 161 22.02 -11.12 13.36
N ILE A 162 21.44 -9.98 13.04
CA ILE A 162 21.26 -8.87 14.00
C ILE A 162 20.01 -9.15 14.82
N LYS A 163 20.19 -9.93 15.87
CA LYS A 163 19.24 -10.08 16.98
C LYS A 163 19.07 -8.72 17.67
N GLY A 164 18.06 -7.98 17.29
CA GLY A 164 17.68 -6.73 17.92
C GLY A 164 16.41 -6.23 17.31
N GLN A 165 15.31 -6.87 17.65
CA GLN A 165 13.98 -6.39 17.34
C GLN A 165 13.81 -5.01 17.98
N MET A 166 13.98 -3.93 17.22
CA MET A 166 13.56 -2.61 17.68
C MET A 166 12.03 -2.63 17.73
N SER A 167 11.50 -2.89 18.91
CA SER A 167 10.09 -2.70 19.18
C SER A 167 9.80 -1.18 19.17
N PHE A 168 8.57 -0.80 18.89
CA PHE A 168 8.07 0.58 18.96
C PHE A 168 8.46 1.32 20.27
N TRP A 169 8.74 0.58 21.34
CA TRP A 169 9.14 1.07 22.66
C TRP A 169 10.64 1.39 22.80
N ASN A 170 11.46 1.09 21.80
CA ASN A 170 12.91 1.31 21.83
C ASN A 170 13.36 2.50 20.99
N PHE A 171 12.46 3.40 20.61
CA PHE A 171 12.87 4.69 20.09
C PHE A 171 13.50 5.46 21.24
N PRO A 172 14.77 5.88 21.14
CA PRO A 172 15.29 6.87 22.05
C PRO A 172 14.40 8.11 21.90
N GLU A 173 13.88 8.62 23.01
CA GLU A 173 13.19 9.91 23.04
C GLU A 173 14.17 11.01 22.58
N VAL A 174 14.29 11.19 21.28
CA VAL A 174 14.90 12.37 20.70
C VAL A 174 13.85 13.47 20.74
N ILE A 175 13.54 13.91 21.93
CA ILE A 175 12.90 15.21 22.14
C ILE A 175 14.05 16.21 22.05
N PRO A 176 14.10 17.08 21.02
CA PRO A 176 15.09 18.15 20.96
C PRO A 176 15.03 18.94 22.27
N GLU A 177 16.18 19.26 22.85
CA GLU A 177 16.27 19.99 24.13
C GLU A 177 15.53 21.34 24.10
N GLU A 178 15.30 21.90 22.94
CA GLU A 178 14.56 23.13 22.71
C GLU A 178 13.06 23.05 23.07
N MET A 179 12.47 21.88 23.14
CA MET A 179 11.06 21.72 23.57
C MET A 179 10.88 21.49 25.07
N LYS A 180 11.96 21.31 25.84
CA LYS A 180 11.87 21.12 27.30
C LYS A 180 11.72 22.40 28.11
N ASN A 181 11.89 23.57 27.50
CA ASN A 181 11.91 24.89 28.21
C ASN A 181 10.76 25.81 27.80
N GLY A 182 9.64 25.31 27.35
CA GLY A 182 8.42 26.10 27.15
C GLY A 182 7.60 26.15 28.45
N LYS A 183 7.85 27.20 29.27
CA LYS A 183 6.88 27.64 30.28
C LYS A 183 5.76 28.41 29.63
#